data_310a4a09c59664db5744f9278de9402b
#
_entry.id   310a4a09c59664db5744f9278de9402b
#
_cell.length_a   1.000
_cell.length_b   1.000
_cell.length_c   1.000
_cell.angle_alpha   90.00
_cell.angle_beta   90.00
_cell.angle_gamma   90.00
#
_symmetry.space_group_name_H-M   'P 1'
#
loop_
_entity.id
_entity.type
_entity.pdbx_description
1 polymer ?
#
loop_
_entity_poly.entity_id
_entity_poly.type
_entity_poly.pdbx_seq_one_letter_code
_entity_poly.pdbx_strand_id
1 'polypeptide(L)'
;MKLQCQVEVVNRLHSNFNIRSSGKYLKSTLALGKEPKDESAYFILHFSTTNKSGTKYRVKCIKHVFVKCINEGKATIRFEEPPHDLCIRSEAIQLKCFMKLLRSCLAGDTKNVQIAPLSSLSVTPKDIAPTRLVVRDRSEYPVKGLPRTLEVLYINGLNLYNFRRDILLLKQLVVLDLTNNALEKIPPEFGRMPNLREFHVADNNLGSRGEIDWRWVEGPQITKMLKLLDIGGNKLGYLPKSIWKLQQLVTLKLDKNMLKTLPTTIGRMGRLRFLTITQNEITSLPCSLIHCRLEYIDLSENKFETQELISDTNKYTPWEFYIGNLVSLASKVVLKRKMHYASNIIPWTLVEFLDNANMCVCGAPVVNSSFYLWKGFDLKDYFNVVVFDSDTRRTVPFQCYFCSPECFNR
;
A
#
# COMPACT_ATOMS: atom_id res chain seq x y z
N MET A 1 -20.48 -13.63 27.98
CA MET A 1 -20.11 -13.75 26.54
C MET A 1 -19.31 -12.54 26.13
N LYS A 2 -18.20 -12.73 25.38
CA LYS A 2 -17.39 -11.64 24.80
C LYS A 2 -17.59 -11.64 23.29
N LEU A 3 -17.80 -10.44 22.70
CA LEU A 3 -17.92 -10.21 21.26
C LEU A 3 -16.74 -9.37 20.80
N GLN A 4 -15.92 -9.90 19.91
CA GLN A 4 -14.89 -9.13 19.21
C GLN A 4 -15.53 -8.40 18.03
N CYS A 5 -15.39 -7.07 18.00
CA CYS A 5 -16.08 -6.23 17.05
C CYS A 5 -15.33 -4.92 16.78
N GLN A 6 -15.86 -4.12 15.89
CA GLN A 6 -15.48 -2.74 15.73
C GLN A 6 -16.63 -1.89 16.25
N VAL A 7 -16.34 -0.94 17.13
CA VAL A 7 -17.34 -0.07 17.73
C VAL A 7 -16.98 1.39 17.49
N GLU A 8 -17.98 2.15 17.05
CA GLU A 8 -17.97 3.61 17.07
C GLU A 8 -18.92 4.07 18.18
N VAL A 9 -18.42 4.89 19.10
CA VAL A 9 -19.23 5.49 20.17
C VAL A 9 -19.63 6.89 19.74
N VAL A 10 -20.91 7.11 19.51
CA VAL A 10 -21.47 8.42 19.16
C VAL A 10 -22.09 9.04 20.40
N ASN A 11 -21.54 10.16 20.87
CA ASN A 11 -22.13 10.92 21.97
C ASN A 11 -23.19 11.88 21.42
N ARG A 12 -24.45 11.68 21.80
CA ARG A 12 -25.58 12.48 21.30
C ARG A 12 -25.67 13.89 21.90
N LEU A 13 -24.99 14.18 23.01
CA LEU A 13 -24.95 15.54 23.57
C LEU A 13 -24.20 16.53 22.64
N HIS A 14 -23.29 16.03 21.79
CA HIS A 14 -22.50 16.86 20.89
C HIS A 14 -23.01 16.84 19.43
N SER A 15 -24.18 16.27 19.17
CA SER A 15 -24.75 16.18 17.83
C SER A 15 -25.15 17.54 17.20
N ASN A 16 -25.29 18.59 18.02
CA ASN A 16 -25.65 19.94 17.56
C ASN A 16 -24.48 20.73 16.90
N PHE A 17 -23.28 20.31 17.09
CA PHE A 17 -22.13 20.84 16.35
C PHE A 17 -21.87 19.97 15.15
N ASN A 18 -22.39 20.17 14.00
CA ASN A 18 -22.13 19.54 12.70
C ASN A 18 -20.68 18.94 12.50
N ILE A 19 -19.99 18.67 13.57
CA ILE A 19 -18.79 17.87 13.68
C ILE A 19 -19.29 16.43 13.60
N ARG A 20 -19.47 15.96 12.35
CA ARG A 20 -19.48 14.53 12.08
C ARG A 20 -18.20 14.01 12.73
N SER A 21 -18.32 13.36 13.91
CA SER A 21 -17.25 12.56 14.45
C SER A 21 -16.82 11.68 13.27
N SER A 22 -15.62 11.86 12.79
CA SER A 22 -15.12 11.14 11.61
C SER A 22 -15.20 9.66 11.95
N GLY A 23 -16.20 8.94 11.43
CA GLY A 23 -16.60 7.57 11.74
C GLY A 23 -15.45 6.59 11.95
N LYS A 24 -14.72 6.74 13.05
CA LYS A 24 -13.61 5.87 13.40
C LYS A 24 -14.17 4.71 14.22
N TYR A 25 -14.47 3.64 13.52
CA TYR A 25 -14.69 2.35 14.17
C TYR A 25 -13.39 1.87 14.81
N LEU A 26 -13.37 1.78 16.12
CA LEU A 26 -12.24 1.24 16.88
C LEU A 26 -12.42 -0.26 17.11
N LYS A 27 -11.34 -1.02 17.00
CA LYS A 27 -11.35 -2.42 17.41
C LYS A 27 -11.65 -2.50 18.89
N SER A 28 -12.67 -3.28 19.21
CA SER A 28 -13.28 -3.29 20.51
C SER A 28 -13.72 -4.70 20.89
N THR A 29 -13.86 -4.91 22.20
CA THR A 29 -14.52 -6.08 22.76
C THR A 29 -15.71 -5.62 23.57
N LEU A 30 -16.89 -6.14 23.26
CA LEU A 30 -18.08 -6.00 24.08
C LEU A 30 -18.24 -7.25 24.92
N ALA A 31 -18.38 -7.10 26.24
CA ALA A 31 -18.61 -8.20 27.16
C ALA A 31 -19.92 -7.97 27.93
N LEU A 32 -20.79 -8.97 27.93
CA LEU A 32 -22.03 -8.96 28.70
C LEU A 32 -21.81 -9.73 30.01
N GLY A 33 -22.09 -9.06 31.13
CA GLY A 33 -21.92 -9.63 32.47
C GLY A 33 -22.97 -9.14 33.47
N LYS A 34 -23.05 -9.84 34.61
CA LYS A 34 -23.94 -9.46 35.74
C LYS A 34 -23.14 -8.97 36.94
N GLU A 35 -23.73 -8.11 37.76
CA GLU A 35 -23.09 -7.62 38.97
C GLU A 35 -23.10 -8.71 40.08
N PRO A 36 -22.01 -8.92 40.81
CA PRO A 36 -21.96 -9.97 41.84
C PRO A 36 -22.96 -9.75 42.99
N LYS A 37 -23.29 -8.49 43.29
CA LYS A 37 -24.18 -8.07 44.42
C LYS A 37 -25.65 -7.95 44.04
N ASP A 38 -25.97 -7.84 42.73
CA ASP A 38 -27.35 -7.67 42.23
C ASP A 38 -27.51 -8.58 40.99
N GLU A 39 -28.16 -9.72 41.21
CA GLU A 39 -28.37 -10.72 40.15
C GLU A 39 -29.28 -10.21 39.02
N SER A 40 -30.00 -9.11 39.22
CA SER A 40 -30.87 -8.50 38.22
C SER A 40 -30.19 -7.41 37.40
N ALA A 41 -28.96 -6.99 37.76
CA ALA A 41 -28.24 -5.92 37.11
C ALA A 41 -27.25 -6.46 36.07
N TYR A 42 -27.60 -6.30 34.79
CA TYR A 42 -26.75 -6.65 33.64
C TYR A 42 -26.05 -5.43 33.08
N PHE A 43 -24.82 -5.63 32.61
CA PHE A 43 -23.99 -4.58 32.05
C PHE A 43 -23.30 -5.04 30.77
N ILE A 44 -23.11 -4.10 29.83
CA ILE A 44 -22.22 -4.22 28.71
C ILE A 44 -20.94 -3.48 29.06
N LEU A 45 -19.81 -4.19 29.04
CA LEU A 45 -18.48 -3.59 29.13
C LEU A 45 -17.92 -3.39 27.74
N HIS A 46 -17.57 -2.16 27.39
CA HIS A 46 -16.94 -1.79 26.14
C HIS A 46 -15.48 -1.49 26.37
N PHE A 47 -14.59 -2.33 25.83
CA PHE A 47 -13.16 -2.14 25.83
C PHE A 47 -12.70 -1.81 24.40
N SER A 48 -11.76 -0.89 24.26
CA SER A 48 -11.16 -0.53 22.97
C SER A 48 -9.66 -0.36 23.09
N THR A 49 -9.00 -0.20 21.94
CA THR A 49 -7.56 0.06 21.88
C THR A 49 -7.15 1.35 22.62
N THR A 50 -8.06 2.33 22.68
CA THR A 50 -7.87 3.62 23.38
C THR A 50 -8.39 3.63 24.80
N ASN A 51 -9.31 2.72 25.15
CA ASN A 51 -9.90 2.60 26.50
C ASN A 51 -9.75 1.16 27.01
N LYS A 52 -8.62 0.86 27.61
CA LYS A 52 -8.30 -0.45 28.18
C LYS A 52 -9.00 -0.74 29.50
N SER A 53 -9.36 0.30 30.27
CA SER A 53 -10.11 0.16 31.53
C SER A 53 -11.57 -0.19 31.28
N GLY A 54 -12.07 0.09 30.06
CA GLY A 54 -13.42 -0.21 29.64
C GLY A 54 -14.46 0.80 30.13
N THR A 55 -15.54 0.96 29.36
CA THR A 55 -16.72 1.75 29.73
C THR A 55 -17.85 0.79 30.07
N LYS A 56 -18.50 0.99 31.23
CA LYS A 56 -19.59 0.18 31.72
C LYS A 56 -20.95 0.80 31.37
N TYR A 57 -21.79 0.08 30.65
CA TYR A 57 -23.14 0.50 30.26
C TYR A 57 -24.16 -0.42 30.90
N ARG A 58 -25.16 0.16 31.60
CA ARG A 58 -26.25 -0.62 32.19
C ARG A 58 -27.21 -1.08 31.10
N VAL A 59 -27.59 -2.36 31.12
CA VAL A 59 -28.51 -2.93 30.12
C VAL A 59 -29.92 -2.31 30.30
N LYS A 60 -30.32 -1.99 31.53
CA LYS A 60 -31.60 -1.28 31.82
C LYS A 60 -31.69 0.12 31.21
N CYS A 61 -30.54 0.77 30.92
CA CYS A 61 -30.48 2.10 30.29
C CYS A 61 -30.51 2.03 28.75
N ILE A 62 -30.76 0.87 28.16
CA ILE A 62 -30.92 0.74 26.71
C ILE A 62 -32.29 1.26 26.30
N LYS A 63 -32.29 2.29 25.46
CA LYS A 63 -33.49 2.90 24.88
C LYS A 63 -33.99 2.15 23.66
N HIS A 64 -33.07 1.83 22.73
CA HIS A 64 -33.39 1.13 21.49
C HIS A 64 -32.23 0.23 21.03
N VAL A 65 -32.58 -0.88 20.38
CA VAL A 65 -31.61 -1.80 19.71
C VAL A 65 -31.99 -1.91 18.24
N PHE A 66 -31.15 -1.37 17.36
CA PHE A 66 -31.37 -1.40 15.92
C PHE A 66 -30.61 -2.57 15.31
N VAL A 67 -31.35 -3.54 14.77
CA VAL A 67 -30.82 -4.78 14.20
C VAL A 67 -31.19 -4.99 12.73
N LYS A 68 -31.67 -3.95 12.04
CA LYS A 68 -32.14 -4.04 10.64
C LYS A 68 -31.06 -4.63 9.71
N CYS A 69 -29.80 -4.30 9.94
CA CYS A 69 -28.65 -4.74 9.13
C CYS A 69 -27.81 -5.84 9.81
N ILE A 70 -28.42 -6.65 10.69
CA ILE A 70 -27.68 -7.68 11.44
C ILE A 70 -27.12 -8.77 10.54
N ASN A 71 -27.77 -9.06 9.41
CA ASN A 71 -27.28 -10.00 8.42
C ASN A 71 -26.01 -9.51 7.71
N GLU A 72 -25.80 -8.19 7.69
CA GLU A 72 -24.59 -7.54 7.19
C GLU A 72 -23.50 -7.37 8.29
N GLY A 73 -23.75 -7.92 9.49
CA GLY A 73 -22.84 -7.77 10.62
C GLY A 73 -22.88 -6.39 11.27
N LYS A 74 -23.98 -5.62 11.15
CA LYS A 74 -24.14 -4.28 11.70
C LYS A 74 -25.31 -4.21 12.68
N ALA A 75 -25.10 -3.54 13.81
CA ALA A 75 -26.15 -3.22 14.78
C ALA A 75 -25.81 -1.94 15.53
N THR A 76 -26.83 -1.29 16.13
CA THR A 76 -26.64 -0.12 16.99
C THR A 76 -27.41 -0.30 18.27
N ILE A 77 -26.76 -0.05 19.40
CA ILE A 77 -27.38 -0.04 20.74
C ILE A 77 -27.39 1.40 21.21
N ARG A 78 -28.59 1.93 21.47
CA ARG A 78 -28.80 3.29 21.97
C ARG A 78 -29.04 3.25 23.46
N PHE A 79 -28.22 3.99 24.20
CA PHE A 79 -28.36 4.15 25.65
C PHE A 79 -29.00 5.51 25.98
N GLU A 80 -29.75 5.55 27.08
CA GLU A 80 -30.31 6.79 27.63
C GLU A 80 -29.29 7.50 28.50
N GLU A 81 -28.62 6.73 29.36
CA GLU A 81 -27.55 7.18 30.27
C GLU A 81 -26.35 6.19 30.20
N PRO A 82 -25.18 6.69 29.82
CA PRO A 82 -24.91 7.97 29.14
C PRO A 82 -25.57 8.03 27.76
N PRO A 83 -25.82 9.23 27.19
CA PRO A 83 -26.50 9.39 25.90
C PRO A 83 -25.60 9.00 24.72
N HIS A 84 -25.23 7.72 24.67
CA HIS A 84 -24.34 7.15 23.69
C HIS A 84 -25.07 6.19 22.77
N ASP A 85 -24.69 6.21 21.49
CA ASP A 85 -25.02 5.18 20.52
C ASP A 85 -23.76 4.34 20.27
N LEU A 86 -23.82 3.03 20.52
CA LEU A 86 -22.77 2.08 20.17
C LEU A 86 -23.09 1.49 18.79
N CYS A 87 -22.41 1.99 17.76
CA CYS A 87 -22.50 1.44 16.41
C CYS A 87 -21.52 0.28 16.29
N ILE A 88 -22.01 -0.93 16.08
CA ILE A 88 -21.25 -2.18 16.16
C ILE A 88 -21.13 -2.78 14.77
N ARG A 89 -19.90 -3.23 14.40
CA ARG A 89 -19.63 -4.06 13.24
C ARG A 89 -18.89 -5.32 13.67
N SER A 90 -19.42 -6.48 13.32
CA SER A 90 -18.83 -7.78 13.66
C SER A 90 -19.28 -8.84 12.66
N GLU A 91 -18.77 -10.06 12.81
CA GLU A 91 -19.29 -11.21 12.08
C GLU A 91 -20.78 -11.42 12.38
N ALA A 92 -21.58 -11.63 11.34
CA ALA A 92 -23.06 -11.65 11.47
C ALA A 92 -23.55 -12.72 12.45
N ILE A 93 -22.94 -13.90 12.48
CA ILE A 93 -23.34 -15.02 13.37
C ILE A 93 -23.05 -14.64 14.82
N GLN A 94 -21.85 -14.15 15.11
CA GLN A 94 -21.46 -13.77 16.49
C GLN A 94 -22.30 -12.60 16.99
N LEU A 95 -22.59 -11.62 16.12
CA LEU A 95 -23.42 -10.48 16.45
C LEU A 95 -24.87 -10.90 16.76
N LYS A 96 -25.44 -11.84 15.97
CA LYS A 96 -26.78 -12.39 16.23
C LYS A 96 -26.84 -13.09 17.59
N CYS A 97 -25.83 -13.91 17.91
CA CYS A 97 -25.75 -14.58 19.20
C CYS A 97 -25.66 -13.58 20.37
N PHE A 98 -24.83 -12.53 20.22
CA PHE A 98 -24.70 -11.48 21.23
C PHE A 98 -26.02 -10.73 21.43
N MET A 99 -26.70 -10.34 20.33
CA MET A 99 -27.98 -9.62 20.39
C MET A 99 -29.13 -10.48 20.93
N LYS A 100 -29.13 -11.79 20.66
CA LYS A 100 -30.10 -12.72 21.26
C LYS A 100 -29.91 -12.77 22.78
N LEU A 101 -28.67 -12.90 23.24
CA LEU A 101 -28.33 -12.91 24.66
C LEU A 101 -28.70 -11.59 25.34
N LEU A 102 -28.43 -10.46 24.69
CA LEU A 102 -28.78 -9.13 25.18
C LEU A 102 -30.32 -8.97 25.36
N ARG A 103 -31.11 -9.49 24.40
CA ARG A 103 -32.59 -9.51 24.51
C ARG A 103 -33.07 -10.35 25.66
N SER A 104 -32.47 -11.52 25.90
CA SER A 104 -32.82 -12.33 27.08
C SER A 104 -32.52 -11.61 28.37
N CYS A 105 -31.43 -10.83 28.45
CA CYS A 105 -31.14 -9.99 29.63
C CYS A 105 -32.12 -8.83 29.81
N LEU A 106 -32.59 -8.22 28.70
CA LEU A 106 -33.61 -7.17 28.74
C LEU A 106 -34.99 -7.70 29.17
N ALA A 107 -35.34 -8.90 28.76
CA ALA A 107 -36.59 -9.57 29.10
C ALA A 107 -36.60 -10.19 30.52
N GLY A 108 -35.42 -10.25 31.18
CA GLY A 108 -35.28 -10.92 32.49
C GLY A 108 -35.34 -12.45 32.43
N ASP A 109 -35.41 -13.03 31.23
CA ASP A 109 -35.47 -14.47 31.02
C ASP A 109 -34.06 -15.04 30.86
N THR A 110 -33.41 -15.27 32.01
CA THR A 110 -32.02 -15.76 32.06
C THR A 110 -31.89 -17.14 32.68
N LYS A 111 -33.01 -17.86 32.90
CA LYS A 111 -33.00 -19.17 33.56
C LYS A 111 -32.11 -20.23 32.88
N ASN A 112 -31.91 -20.10 31.58
CA ASN A 112 -31.11 -21.06 30.80
C ASN A 112 -29.79 -20.47 30.28
N VAL A 113 -29.36 -19.28 30.77
CA VAL A 113 -28.18 -18.60 30.24
C VAL A 113 -27.16 -18.33 31.35
N GLN A 114 -26.02 -18.98 31.30
CA GLN A 114 -24.91 -18.70 32.22
C GLN A 114 -24.22 -17.40 31.82
N ILE A 115 -24.51 -16.31 32.51
CA ILE A 115 -23.82 -15.01 32.34
C ILE A 115 -22.75 -14.88 33.42
N ALA A 116 -21.52 -14.73 33.01
CA ALA A 116 -20.39 -14.60 33.92
C ALA A 116 -20.49 -13.34 34.78
N PRO A 117 -20.05 -13.37 36.06
CA PRO A 117 -20.00 -12.18 36.89
C PRO A 117 -18.99 -11.15 36.32
N LEU A 118 -19.27 -9.86 36.52
CA LEU A 118 -18.42 -8.76 36.05
C LEU A 118 -16.98 -8.84 36.53
N SER A 119 -16.78 -9.36 37.77
CA SER A 119 -15.43 -9.56 38.35
C SER A 119 -14.57 -10.57 37.58
N SER A 120 -15.20 -11.50 36.88
CA SER A 120 -14.49 -12.50 36.04
C SER A 120 -14.30 -12.04 34.59
N LEU A 121 -14.84 -10.89 34.21
CA LEU A 121 -14.79 -10.33 32.86
C LEU A 121 -13.60 -9.34 32.70
N SER A 122 -12.46 -9.61 33.37
CA SER A 122 -11.25 -8.87 33.07
C SER A 122 -10.88 -9.07 31.59
N VAL A 123 -10.78 -7.98 30.84
CA VAL A 123 -10.25 -8.02 29.48
C VAL A 123 -8.74 -8.01 29.60
N THR A 124 -8.14 -9.15 29.33
CA THR A 124 -6.68 -9.22 29.22
C THR A 124 -6.25 -8.59 27.89
N PRO A 125 -5.01 -8.09 27.75
CA PRO A 125 -4.47 -7.65 26.47
C PRO A 125 -4.61 -8.71 25.36
N LYS A 126 -4.77 -9.99 25.72
CA LYS A 126 -5.03 -11.13 24.81
C LYS A 126 -6.44 -11.13 24.20
N ASP A 127 -7.41 -10.50 24.85
CA ASP A 127 -8.80 -10.41 24.35
C ASP A 127 -8.98 -9.32 23.29
N ILE A 128 -8.05 -8.39 23.20
CA ILE A 128 -8.03 -7.38 22.14
C ILE A 128 -7.18 -7.94 21.00
N ALA A 129 -7.83 -8.29 19.89
CA ALA A 129 -7.12 -8.82 18.74
C ALA A 129 -6.01 -7.84 18.30
N PRO A 130 -4.75 -8.26 18.22
CA PRO A 130 -3.64 -7.37 17.92
C PRO A 130 -3.79 -6.78 16.51
N THR A 131 -3.54 -5.48 16.40
CA THR A 131 -3.49 -4.79 15.11
C THR A 131 -2.06 -4.69 14.58
N ARG A 132 -1.08 -4.87 15.46
CA ARG A 132 0.35 -4.85 15.17
C ARG A 132 1.01 -6.11 15.71
N LEU A 133 1.84 -6.73 14.89
CA LEU A 133 2.66 -7.88 15.27
C LEU A 133 4.09 -7.65 14.80
N VAL A 134 5.02 -7.91 15.70
CA VAL A 134 6.45 -7.94 15.41
C VAL A 134 6.93 -9.33 15.75
N VAL A 135 7.48 -10.04 14.79
CA VAL A 135 8.04 -11.38 14.95
C VAL A 135 9.55 -11.25 14.84
N ARG A 136 10.24 -11.44 15.94
CA ARG A 136 11.71 -11.31 16.02
C ARG A 136 12.43 -12.64 15.95
N ASP A 137 11.74 -13.72 16.31
CA ASP A 137 12.23 -15.06 16.28
C ASP A 137 11.17 -16.01 15.66
N ARG A 138 11.61 -17.12 15.09
CA ARG A 138 10.73 -18.15 14.53
C ARG A 138 9.79 -18.75 15.57
N SER A 139 10.19 -18.82 16.84
CA SER A 139 9.36 -19.27 17.96
C SER A 139 8.19 -18.35 18.27
N GLU A 140 8.31 -17.04 17.96
CA GLU A 140 7.27 -16.05 18.15
C GLU A 140 6.20 -16.08 17.04
N TYR A 141 6.45 -16.83 15.97
CA TYR A 141 5.48 -16.93 14.88
C TYR A 141 4.22 -17.66 15.36
N PRO A 142 3.02 -17.08 15.22
CA PRO A 142 1.80 -17.64 15.77
C PRO A 142 1.49 -19.04 15.20
N VAL A 143 1.47 -20.07 16.05
CA VAL A 143 1.19 -21.45 15.64
C VAL A 143 -0.18 -21.61 14.97
N LYS A 144 -1.17 -20.80 15.40
CA LYS A 144 -2.54 -20.79 14.83
C LYS A 144 -2.67 -19.89 13.58
N GLY A 145 -1.54 -19.39 13.03
CA GLY A 145 -1.51 -18.46 11.91
C GLY A 145 -1.67 -17.00 12.34
N LEU A 146 -1.48 -16.08 11.38
CA LEU A 146 -1.50 -14.65 11.62
C LEU A 146 -2.93 -14.14 11.90
N PRO A 147 -3.13 -13.32 12.96
CA PRO A 147 -4.43 -12.68 13.24
C PRO A 147 -4.90 -11.84 12.07
N ARG A 148 -6.10 -12.08 11.55
CA ARG A 148 -6.66 -11.36 10.38
C ARG A 148 -6.95 -9.87 10.62
N THR A 149 -6.81 -9.43 11.86
CA THR A 149 -7.01 -8.05 12.30
C THR A 149 -5.76 -7.19 12.14
N LEU A 150 -4.63 -7.78 11.72
CA LEU A 150 -3.37 -7.06 11.61
C LEU A 150 -3.43 -5.97 10.54
N GLU A 151 -2.98 -4.80 10.92
CA GLU A 151 -2.73 -3.63 10.07
C GLU A 151 -1.23 -3.44 9.83
N VAL A 152 -0.41 -3.86 10.79
CA VAL A 152 1.04 -3.70 10.74
C VAL A 152 1.70 -5.03 11.09
N LEU A 153 2.58 -5.51 10.20
CA LEU A 153 3.29 -6.79 10.38
C LEU A 153 4.77 -6.59 10.06
N TYR A 154 5.61 -6.90 11.03
CA TYR A 154 7.07 -6.92 10.90
C TYR A 154 7.57 -8.35 11.11
N ILE A 155 8.26 -8.90 10.11
CA ILE A 155 8.88 -10.22 10.14
C ILE A 155 10.30 -10.07 9.59
N ASN A 156 11.21 -9.58 10.42
CA ASN A 156 12.55 -9.19 10.00
C ASN A 156 13.60 -10.17 10.52
N GLY A 157 14.60 -10.53 9.69
CA GLY A 157 15.75 -11.30 10.12
C GLY A 157 15.47 -12.79 10.42
N LEU A 158 14.37 -13.35 9.92
CA LEU A 158 13.99 -14.75 10.19
C LEU A 158 14.55 -15.75 9.15
N ASN A 159 15.35 -15.28 8.21
CA ASN A 159 15.88 -16.10 7.12
C ASN A 159 14.78 -16.88 6.38
N LEU A 160 13.70 -16.17 5.98
CA LEU A 160 12.59 -16.75 5.24
C LEU A 160 12.96 -16.86 3.75
N TYR A 161 12.96 -18.08 3.21
CA TYR A 161 13.21 -18.35 1.79
C TYR A 161 11.97 -18.15 0.91
N ASN A 162 10.80 -18.47 1.45
CA ASN A 162 9.55 -18.38 0.72
C ASN A 162 8.60 -17.37 1.35
N PHE A 163 7.88 -16.67 0.48
CA PHE A 163 6.80 -15.78 0.91
C PHE A 163 5.68 -16.59 1.60
N ARG A 164 5.31 -16.20 2.79
CA ARG A 164 4.28 -16.87 3.58
C ARG A 164 2.89 -16.53 3.04
N ARG A 165 2.17 -17.55 2.54
CA ARG A 165 0.83 -17.35 1.94
C ARG A 165 -0.24 -16.88 2.93
N ASP A 166 -0.09 -17.12 4.22
CA ASP A 166 -1.00 -16.62 5.26
C ASP A 166 -1.02 -15.09 5.34
N ILE A 167 0.06 -14.41 4.94
CA ILE A 167 0.11 -12.94 4.79
C ILE A 167 -0.94 -12.45 3.78
N LEU A 168 -1.18 -13.18 2.70
CA LEU A 168 -2.17 -12.81 1.66
C LEU A 168 -3.62 -12.80 2.19
N LEU A 169 -3.87 -13.43 3.33
CA LEU A 169 -5.18 -13.46 3.98
C LEU A 169 -5.44 -12.20 4.83
N LEU A 170 -4.43 -11.36 5.05
CA LEU A 170 -4.49 -10.17 5.89
C LEU A 170 -5.08 -8.98 5.13
N LYS A 171 -6.40 -8.96 4.96
CA LYS A 171 -7.07 -7.92 4.17
C LYS A 171 -6.99 -6.51 4.75
N GLN A 172 -6.65 -6.37 6.05
CA GLN A 172 -6.54 -5.07 6.71
C GLN A 172 -5.09 -4.56 6.78
N LEU A 173 -4.14 -5.32 6.25
CA LEU A 173 -2.72 -4.97 6.32
C LEU A 173 -2.43 -3.69 5.55
N VAL A 174 -1.79 -2.75 6.24
CA VAL A 174 -1.37 -1.43 5.74
C VAL A 174 0.14 -1.37 5.57
N VAL A 175 0.88 -1.93 6.53
CA VAL A 175 2.34 -1.95 6.55
C VAL A 175 2.82 -3.40 6.64
N LEU A 176 3.65 -3.80 5.70
CA LEU A 176 4.34 -5.09 5.71
C LEU A 176 5.85 -4.87 5.61
N ASP A 177 6.56 -5.40 6.58
CA ASP A 177 8.02 -5.37 6.60
C ASP A 177 8.57 -6.79 6.68
N LEU A 178 9.28 -7.20 5.63
CA LEU A 178 9.97 -8.47 5.45
C LEU A 178 11.47 -8.28 5.24
N THR A 179 12.01 -7.14 5.69
CA THR A 179 13.42 -6.79 5.54
C THR A 179 14.34 -7.84 6.19
N ASN A 180 15.54 -7.99 5.62
CA ASN A 180 16.58 -8.90 6.14
C ASN A 180 16.10 -10.36 6.23
N ASN A 181 15.60 -10.89 5.11
CA ASN A 181 15.24 -12.30 4.95
C ASN A 181 15.97 -12.90 3.73
N ALA A 182 15.59 -14.09 3.32
CA ALA A 182 16.18 -14.78 2.18
C ALA A 182 15.16 -14.99 1.03
N LEU A 183 14.17 -14.08 0.90
CA LEU A 183 13.09 -14.24 -0.06
C LEU A 183 13.61 -14.14 -1.50
N GLU A 184 13.28 -15.13 -2.31
CA GLU A 184 13.65 -15.17 -3.73
C GLU A 184 12.51 -14.72 -4.65
N LYS A 185 11.25 -14.79 -4.19
CA LYS A 185 10.05 -14.48 -5.00
C LYS A 185 8.94 -13.85 -4.17
N ILE A 186 8.22 -12.93 -4.80
CA ILE A 186 6.96 -12.39 -4.33
C ILE A 186 5.86 -12.98 -5.20
N PRO A 187 4.81 -13.63 -4.62
CA PRO A 187 3.77 -14.27 -5.41
C PRO A 187 2.90 -13.23 -6.14
N PRO A 188 2.41 -13.51 -7.36
CA PRO A 188 1.55 -12.59 -8.11
C PRO A 188 0.28 -12.17 -7.36
N GLU A 189 -0.26 -13.05 -6.50
CA GLU A 189 -1.43 -12.79 -5.68
C GLU A 189 -1.23 -11.63 -4.69
N PHE A 190 0.02 -11.30 -4.35
CA PHE A 190 0.38 -10.15 -3.53
C PHE A 190 -0.20 -8.84 -4.09
N GLY A 191 -0.26 -8.71 -5.40
CA GLY A 191 -0.86 -7.56 -6.09
C GLY A 191 -2.36 -7.33 -5.80
N ARG A 192 -3.04 -8.28 -5.13
CA ARG A 192 -4.45 -8.19 -4.73
C ARG A 192 -4.66 -7.71 -3.29
N MET A 193 -3.59 -7.35 -2.56
CA MET A 193 -3.68 -6.86 -1.19
C MET A 193 -4.43 -5.51 -1.14
N PRO A 194 -5.63 -5.44 -0.49
CA PRO A 194 -6.56 -4.33 -0.72
C PRO A 194 -6.19 -3.02 -0.03
N ASN A 195 -5.40 -3.06 1.05
CA ASN A 195 -5.14 -1.90 1.89
C ASN A 195 -3.65 -1.61 2.09
N LEU A 196 -2.75 -2.38 1.45
CA LEU A 196 -1.31 -2.26 1.66
C LEU A 196 -0.80 -0.92 1.09
N ARG A 197 -0.17 -0.13 1.96
CA ARG A 197 0.40 1.18 1.63
C ARG A 197 1.92 1.20 1.69
N GLU A 198 2.50 0.42 2.57
CA GLU A 198 3.95 0.38 2.78
C GLU A 198 4.43 -1.06 2.69
N PHE A 199 5.39 -1.30 1.83
CA PHE A 199 6.01 -2.59 1.64
C PHE A 199 7.52 -2.46 1.69
N HIS A 200 8.11 -3.07 2.71
CA HIS A 200 9.55 -3.16 2.91
C HIS A 200 9.97 -4.61 2.72
N VAL A 201 10.87 -4.84 1.79
CA VAL A 201 11.44 -6.14 1.47
C VAL A 201 12.93 -6.00 1.16
N ALA A 202 13.56 -4.96 1.74
CA ALA A 202 14.97 -4.73 1.59
C ALA A 202 15.81 -5.90 2.15
N ASP A 203 17.05 -6.02 1.68
CA ASP A 203 18.01 -7.04 2.12
C ASP A 203 17.44 -8.47 2.01
N ASN A 204 17.02 -8.83 0.80
CA ASN A 204 16.54 -10.14 0.42
C ASN A 204 17.26 -10.67 -0.83
N ASN A 205 16.78 -11.77 -1.42
CA ASN A 205 17.41 -12.44 -2.55
C ASN A 205 16.55 -12.42 -3.83
N LEU A 206 15.71 -11.38 -4.05
CA LEU A 206 14.74 -11.35 -5.15
C LEU A 206 15.38 -11.45 -6.55
N GLY A 207 16.61 -10.92 -6.73
CA GLY A 207 17.35 -10.95 -8.00
C GLY A 207 18.36 -12.09 -8.14
N SER A 208 18.51 -12.97 -7.14
CA SER A 208 19.59 -13.96 -7.09
C SER A 208 19.55 -14.99 -8.22
N ARG A 209 18.39 -15.26 -8.80
CA ARG A 209 18.19 -16.21 -9.91
C ARG A 209 18.13 -15.58 -11.30
N GLY A 210 18.34 -14.27 -11.40
CA GLY A 210 18.30 -13.53 -12.66
C GLY A 210 16.90 -13.20 -13.17
N GLU A 211 15.96 -14.13 -13.11
CA GLU A 211 14.56 -13.90 -13.49
C GLU A 211 13.69 -13.55 -12.27
N ILE A 212 13.10 -12.36 -12.30
CA ILE A 212 12.26 -11.85 -11.22
C ILE A 212 10.81 -11.84 -11.69
N ASP A 213 9.93 -12.42 -10.89
CA ASP A 213 8.49 -12.36 -11.15
C ASP A 213 7.90 -11.03 -10.68
N TRP A 214 7.71 -10.09 -11.60
CA TRP A 214 7.17 -8.76 -11.35
C TRP A 214 5.64 -8.67 -11.50
N ARG A 215 4.93 -9.78 -11.77
CA ARG A 215 3.47 -9.76 -12.02
C ARG A 215 2.66 -9.15 -10.87
N TRP A 216 3.16 -9.24 -9.65
CA TRP A 216 2.50 -8.61 -8.50
C TRP A 216 2.39 -7.08 -8.61
N VAL A 217 3.35 -6.41 -9.28
CA VAL A 217 3.36 -4.94 -9.48
C VAL A 217 2.15 -4.48 -10.29
N GLU A 218 1.62 -5.33 -11.14
CA GLU A 218 0.47 -5.05 -12.00
C GLU A 218 -0.88 -5.39 -11.36
N GLY A 219 -0.85 -5.83 -10.11
CA GLY A 219 -2.05 -6.25 -9.40
C GLY A 219 -3.06 -5.10 -9.19
N PRO A 220 -4.36 -5.40 -9.27
CA PRO A 220 -5.41 -4.39 -9.36
C PRO A 220 -5.57 -3.53 -8.10
N GLN A 221 -5.08 -4.00 -6.96
CA GLN A 221 -5.17 -3.27 -5.69
C GLN A 221 -3.87 -2.55 -5.35
N ILE A 222 -2.73 -3.23 -5.51
CA ILE A 222 -1.42 -2.66 -5.18
C ILE A 222 -1.14 -1.38 -5.98
N THR A 223 -1.50 -1.35 -7.25
CA THR A 223 -1.36 -0.19 -8.14
C THR A 223 -2.11 1.05 -7.65
N LYS A 224 -3.19 0.85 -6.88
CA LYS A 224 -4.05 1.92 -6.35
C LYS A 224 -3.74 2.33 -4.92
N MET A 225 -2.98 1.51 -4.18
CA MET A 225 -2.84 1.68 -2.74
C MET A 225 -1.41 1.93 -2.27
N LEU A 226 -0.41 1.31 -2.94
CA LEU A 226 0.98 1.34 -2.48
C LEU A 226 1.57 2.76 -2.58
N LYS A 227 2.13 3.25 -1.46
CA LYS A 227 2.75 4.57 -1.34
C LYS A 227 4.25 4.51 -1.13
N LEU A 228 4.73 3.46 -0.49
CA LEU A 228 6.14 3.23 -0.23
C LEU A 228 6.51 1.81 -0.65
N LEU A 229 7.58 1.70 -1.44
CA LEU A 229 8.20 0.45 -1.83
C LEU A 229 9.70 0.52 -1.53
N ASP A 230 10.16 -0.37 -0.67
CA ASP A 230 11.57 -0.53 -0.34
C ASP A 230 12.03 -1.92 -0.75
N ILE A 231 12.84 -1.98 -1.82
CA ILE A 231 13.43 -3.21 -2.37
C ILE A 231 14.96 -3.09 -2.47
N GLY A 232 15.56 -2.30 -1.58
CA GLY A 232 17.01 -2.19 -1.47
C GLY A 232 17.69 -3.52 -1.16
N GLY A 233 18.96 -3.70 -1.49
CA GLY A 233 19.74 -4.88 -1.11
C GLY A 233 19.23 -6.21 -1.69
N ASN A 234 18.67 -6.23 -2.89
CA ASN A 234 18.03 -7.41 -3.47
C ASN A 234 18.74 -8.02 -4.68
N LYS A 235 19.93 -7.54 -5.02
CA LYS A 235 20.69 -8.00 -6.20
C LYS A 235 19.91 -7.85 -7.51
N LEU A 236 19.06 -6.83 -7.62
CA LEU A 236 18.24 -6.59 -8.79
C LEU A 236 19.09 -6.06 -9.94
N GLY A 237 19.10 -6.73 -11.09
CA GLY A 237 19.77 -6.27 -12.30
C GLY A 237 18.92 -5.31 -13.14
N TYR A 238 17.60 -5.32 -12.95
CA TYR A 238 16.68 -4.45 -13.68
C TYR A 238 15.36 -4.24 -12.90
N LEU A 239 14.66 -3.17 -13.26
CA LEU A 239 13.26 -2.95 -12.87
C LEU A 239 12.33 -3.18 -14.07
N PRO A 240 11.14 -3.71 -13.87
CA PRO A 240 10.18 -3.90 -14.95
C PRO A 240 9.67 -2.55 -15.48
N LYS A 241 9.43 -2.48 -16.78
CA LYS A 241 8.80 -1.28 -17.36
C LYS A 241 7.43 -0.99 -16.74
N SER A 242 6.72 -2.04 -16.28
CA SER A 242 5.41 -1.93 -15.62
C SER A 242 5.44 -1.29 -14.23
N ILE A 243 6.61 -0.98 -13.66
CA ILE A 243 6.73 -0.31 -12.34
C ILE A 243 5.92 0.99 -12.28
N TRP A 244 5.78 1.70 -13.42
CA TRP A 244 4.99 2.93 -13.52
C TRP A 244 3.50 2.74 -13.17
N LYS A 245 2.97 1.51 -13.23
CA LYS A 245 1.58 1.20 -12.87
C LYS A 245 1.29 1.48 -11.38
N LEU A 246 2.32 1.57 -10.54
CA LEU A 246 2.20 1.98 -9.14
C LEU A 246 1.95 3.50 -9.02
N GLN A 247 0.80 3.96 -9.50
CA GLN A 247 0.44 5.37 -9.64
C GLN A 247 0.34 6.15 -8.32
N GLN A 248 0.21 5.47 -7.19
CA GLN A 248 0.13 6.09 -5.88
C GLN A 248 1.47 6.14 -5.14
N LEU A 249 2.53 5.58 -5.75
CA LEU A 249 3.83 5.49 -5.11
C LEU A 249 4.44 6.88 -4.93
N VAL A 250 4.84 7.16 -3.70
CA VAL A 250 5.48 8.43 -3.28
C VAL A 250 6.97 8.21 -3.03
N THR A 251 7.32 7.07 -2.43
CA THR A 251 8.70 6.72 -2.07
C THR A 251 9.09 5.40 -2.71
N LEU A 252 10.21 5.41 -3.44
CA LEU A 252 10.82 4.23 -4.03
C LEU A 252 12.29 4.15 -3.61
N LYS A 253 12.64 3.07 -2.91
CA LYS A 253 14.01 2.81 -2.47
C LYS A 253 14.56 1.58 -3.20
N LEU A 254 15.69 1.77 -3.86
CA LEU A 254 16.34 0.81 -4.74
C LEU A 254 17.82 0.62 -4.38
N ASP A 255 18.24 1.12 -3.23
CA ASP A 255 19.62 1.14 -2.81
C ASP A 255 20.27 -0.25 -2.79
N LYS A 256 21.58 -0.34 -2.96
CA LYS A 256 22.33 -1.61 -2.85
C LYS A 256 21.81 -2.72 -3.78
N ASN A 257 21.63 -2.39 -5.06
CA ASN A 257 21.27 -3.35 -6.10
C ASN A 257 22.33 -3.37 -7.23
N MET A 258 22.04 -4.06 -8.33
CA MET A 258 22.93 -4.14 -9.50
C MET A 258 22.27 -3.50 -10.74
N LEU A 259 21.47 -2.44 -10.50
CA LEU A 259 20.74 -1.76 -11.56
C LEU A 259 21.71 -0.98 -12.46
N LYS A 260 21.64 -1.20 -13.77
CA LYS A 260 22.41 -0.46 -14.76
C LYS A 260 21.65 0.75 -15.31
N THR A 261 20.34 0.66 -15.36
CA THR A 261 19.45 1.73 -15.86
C THR A 261 18.11 1.69 -15.13
N LEU A 262 17.40 2.80 -15.13
CA LEU A 262 15.99 2.86 -14.72
C LEU A 262 15.08 2.70 -15.95
N PRO A 263 13.86 2.15 -15.79
CA PRO A 263 12.90 2.06 -16.88
C PRO A 263 12.57 3.42 -17.47
N THR A 264 12.52 3.54 -18.78
CA THR A 264 12.14 4.78 -19.48
C THR A 264 10.71 5.24 -19.20
N THR A 265 9.90 4.36 -18.62
CA THR A 265 8.51 4.64 -18.22
C THR A 265 8.38 5.27 -16.83
N ILE A 266 9.49 5.42 -16.07
CA ILE A 266 9.47 5.92 -14.68
C ILE A 266 8.83 7.31 -14.57
N GLY A 267 8.99 8.16 -15.59
CA GLY A 267 8.38 9.49 -15.65
C GLY A 267 6.84 9.51 -15.64
N ARG A 268 6.20 8.35 -15.86
CA ARG A 268 4.73 8.22 -15.73
C ARG A 268 4.26 8.15 -14.27
N MET A 269 5.18 8.04 -13.29
CA MET A 269 4.87 7.97 -11.86
C MET A 269 4.67 9.37 -11.29
N GLY A 270 3.54 10.00 -11.58
CA GLY A 270 3.28 11.41 -11.27
C GLY A 270 3.25 11.77 -9.77
N ARG A 271 3.17 10.79 -8.87
CA ARG A 271 3.20 10.99 -7.42
C ARG A 271 4.53 10.66 -6.77
N LEU A 272 5.51 10.18 -7.51
CA LEU A 272 6.83 9.91 -6.97
C LEU A 272 7.50 11.20 -6.51
N ARG A 273 8.00 11.23 -5.26
CA ARG A 273 8.67 12.37 -4.62
C ARG A 273 10.05 12.04 -4.10
N PHE A 274 10.22 10.81 -3.60
CA PHE A 274 11.44 10.36 -2.96
C PHE A 274 11.96 9.13 -3.71
N LEU A 275 13.17 9.25 -4.27
CA LEU A 275 13.85 8.17 -4.99
C LEU A 275 15.26 8.02 -4.46
N THR A 276 15.61 6.83 -3.96
CA THR A 276 16.97 6.49 -3.58
C THR A 276 17.44 5.30 -4.40
N ILE A 277 18.61 5.43 -5.03
CA ILE A 277 19.24 4.42 -5.89
C ILE A 277 20.75 4.36 -5.63
N THR A 278 21.14 4.57 -4.37
CA THR A 278 22.54 4.53 -3.97
C THR A 278 23.13 3.13 -4.13
N GLN A 279 24.45 3.05 -4.31
CA GLN A 279 25.17 1.76 -4.41
C GLN A 279 24.55 0.85 -5.48
N ASN A 280 24.53 1.36 -6.71
CA ASN A 280 24.08 0.63 -7.90
C ASN A 280 25.13 0.72 -9.03
N GLU A 281 24.81 0.20 -10.20
CA GLU A 281 25.66 0.26 -11.38
C GLU A 281 25.09 1.19 -12.45
N ILE A 282 24.36 2.24 -12.06
CA ILE A 282 23.69 3.15 -12.99
C ILE A 282 24.72 3.98 -13.74
N THR A 283 24.70 3.87 -15.07
CA THR A 283 25.55 4.64 -15.96
C THR A 283 24.86 5.88 -16.52
N SER A 284 23.52 5.88 -16.53
CA SER A 284 22.72 6.97 -17.08
C SER A 284 21.28 6.93 -16.59
N LEU A 285 20.58 8.06 -16.68
CA LEU A 285 19.18 8.18 -16.29
C LEU A 285 18.27 8.30 -17.51
N PRO A 286 17.04 7.80 -17.47
CA PRO A 286 16.07 8.05 -18.53
C PRO A 286 15.57 9.50 -18.47
N CYS A 287 15.47 10.20 -19.60
CA CYS A 287 15.01 11.58 -19.64
C CYS A 287 13.58 11.75 -19.09
N SER A 288 12.78 10.69 -19.10
CA SER A 288 11.44 10.72 -18.50
C SER A 288 11.45 11.05 -17.01
N LEU A 289 12.56 10.82 -16.30
CA LEU A 289 12.71 11.11 -14.87
C LEU A 289 12.53 12.60 -14.55
N ILE A 290 12.88 13.50 -15.47
CA ILE A 290 12.69 14.95 -15.30
C ILE A 290 11.21 15.34 -15.15
N HIS A 291 10.28 14.48 -15.59
CA HIS A 291 8.85 14.70 -15.42
C HIS A 291 8.30 14.23 -14.08
N CYS A 292 9.10 13.46 -13.31
CA CYS A 292 8.79 13.18 -11.92
C CYS A 292 9.09 14.45 -11.10
N ARG A 293 8.11 14.92 -10.35
CA ARG A 293 8.32 16.07 -9.44
C ARG A 293 9.01 15.60 -8.17
N LEU A 294 10.25 15.09 -8.29
CA LEU A 294 11.01 14.59 -7.16
C LEU A 294 11.39 15.74 -6.22
N GLU A 295 11.12 15.51 -4.94
CA GLU A 295 11.59 16.39 -3.85
C GLU A 295 13.00 16.00 -3.39
N TYR A 296 13.30 14.70 -3.46
CA TYR A 296 14.58 14.14 -3.05
C TYR A 296 15.00 13.03 -3.99
N ILE A 297 16.25 13.07 -4.44
CA ILE A 297 16.90 12.00 -5.17
C ILE A 297 18.31 11.77 -4.63
N ASP A 298 18.65 10.50 -4.37
CA ASP A 298 19.98 10.09 -3.98
C ASP A 298 20.57 9.11 -5.01
N LEU A 299 21.68 9.53 -5.60
CA LEU A 299 22.36 8.86 -6.70
C LEU A 299 23.79 8.43 -6.33
N SER A 300 24.17 8.55 -5.04
CA SER A 300 25.51 8.28 -4.57
C SER A 300 25.98 6.87 -4.90
N GLU A 301 27.27 6.69 -5.06
CA GLU A 301 27.91 5.40 -5.31
C GLU A 301 27.34 4.65 -6.54
N ASN A 302 27.20 5.39 -7.67
CA ASN A 302 26.83 4.86 -8.98
C ASN A 302 27.97 5.03 -10.01
N LYS A 303 27.84 4.36 -11.14
CA LYS A 303 28.86 4.33 -12.20
C LYS A 303 28.52 5.30 -13.35
N PHE A 304 28.18 6.56 -13.03
CA PHE A 304 27.93 7.55 -14.07
C PHE A 304 29.22 7.79 -14.87
N GLU A 305 29.28 7.24 -16.06
CA GLU A 305 30.42 7.43 -16.96
C GLU A 305 30.47 8.88 -17.41
N THR A 306 31.66 9.46 -17.35
CA THR A 306 31.98 10.67 -18.11
C THR A 306 32.19 10.28 -19.58
N GLN A 307 31.14 9.74 -20.22
CA GLN A 307 31.18 9.68 -21.65
C GLN A 307 31.32 11.13 -22.12
N GLU A 308 32.35 11.41 -22.90
CA GLU A 308 32.36 12.58 -23.76
C GLU A 308 31.00 12.56 -24.44
N LEU A 309 30.12 13.47 -24.04
CA LEU A 309 28.76 13.56 -24.57
C LEU A 309 28.97 13.69 -26.08
N ILE A 310 28.79 12.57 -26.78
CA ILE A 310 29.13 12.48 -28.18
C ILE A 310 28.19 13.45 -28.86
N SER A 311 28.73 14.61 -29.12
CA SER A 311 28.14 15.64 -29.99
C SER A 311 28.23 15.23 -31.45
N ASP A 312 28.12 13.92 -31.74
CA ASP A 312 28.00 13.41 -33.10
C ASP A 312 26.62 13.74 -33.68
N THR A 313 26.27 15.03 -33.60
CA THR A 313 25.05 15.59 -34.19
C THR A 313 25.01 15.47 -35.71
N ASN A 314 26.14 15.13 -36.35
CA ASN A 314 26.25 15.10 -37.81
C ASN A 314 25.80 13.79 -38.46
N LYS A 315 25.38 12.76 -37.69
CA LYS A 315 24.99 11.46 -38.28
C LYS A 315 23.45 11.25 -38.41
N TYR A 316 22.62 12.21 -38.06
CA TYR A 316 21.19 11.98 -37.96
C TYR A 316 20.34 12.81 -38.95
N THR A 317 20.57 12.57 -40.21
CA THR A 317 19.70 13.00 -41.32
C THR A 317 18.41 12.16 -41.52
N PRO A 318 18.13 11.04 -40.79
CA PRO A 318 16.95 10.24 -41.09
C PRO A 318 15.62 10.80 -40.59
N TRP A 319 15.61 11.87 -39.74
CA TRP A 319 14.37 12.44 -39.22
C TRP A 319 13.46 13.05 -40.30
N GLU A 320 14.04 13.56 -41.37
CA GLU A 320 13.31 14.19 -42.48
C GLU A 320 12.41 13.18 -43.24
N PHE A 321 12.78 11.87 -43.15
CA PHE A 321 12.08 10.79 -43.82
C PHE A 321 11.24 9.90 -42.89
N TYR A 322 11.19 10.19 -41.60
CA TYR A 322 10.46 9.36 -40.64
C TYR A 322 8.96 9.69 -40.65
N ILE A 323 8.23 8.96 -41.47
CA ILE A 323 6.78 8.94 -41.42
C ILE A 323 6.37 7.79 -40.51
N GLY A 324 5.83 8.10 -39.33
CA GLY A 324 5.29 7.09 -38.43
C GLY A 324 4.13 6.33 -39.10
N ASN A 325 4.10 5.00 -38.92
CA ASN A 325 2.94 4.22 -39.38
C ASN A 325 1.67 4.60 -38.61
N LEU A 326 0.50 4.23 -39.14
CA LEU A 326 -0.80 4.57 -38.57
C LEU A 326 -0.94 4.12 -37.12
N VAL A 327 -0.39 2.94 -36.76
CA VAL A 327 -0.41 2.41 -35.39
C VAL A 327 0.36 3.33 -34.45
N SER A 328 1.55 3.79 -34.86
CA SER A 328 2.35 4.72 -34.05
C SER A 328 1.65 6.07 -33.87
N LEU A 329 1.01 6.60 -34.91
CA LEU A 329 0.26 7.86 -34.83
C LEU A 329 -0.97 7.73 -33.93
N ALA A 330 -1.75 6.67 -34.10
CA ALA A 330 -2.92 6.39 -33.24
C ALA A 330 -2.51 6.20 -31.78
N SER A 331 -1.42 5.46 -31.54
CA SER A 331 -0.88 5.20 -30.19
C SER A 331 -0.46 6.50 -29.48
N LYS A 332 0.18 7.43 -30.21
CA LYS A 332 0.53 8.76 -29.68
C LYS A 332 -0.73 9.53 -29.24
N VAL A 333 -1.83 9.44 -30.00
CA VAL A 333 -3.10 10.10 -29.64
C VAL A 333 -3.72 9.45 -28.39
N VAL A 334 -3.78 8.13 -28.33
CA VAL A 334 -4.30 7.36 -27.17
C VAL A 334 -3.55 7.74 -25.90
N LEU A 335 -2.22 7.71 -25.94
CA LEU A 335 -1.37 8.03 -24.80
C LEU A 335 -1.41 9.50 -24.40
N LYS A 336 -1.38 10.43 -25.37
CA LYS A 336 -1.44 11.88 -25.12
C LYS A 336 -2.76 12.28 -24.48
N ARG A 337 -3.88 11.70 -24.93
CA ARG A 337 -5.22 11.94 -24.40
C ARG A 337 -5.53 11.12 -23.15
N LYS A 338 -4.60 10.28 -22.69
CA LYS A 338 -4.78 9.37 -21.55
C LYS A 338 -6.07 8.53 -21.67
N MET A 339 -6.38 8.08 -22.88
CA MET A 339 -7.53 7.22 -23.10
C MET A 339 -7.35 5.90 -22.37
N HIS A 340 -8.43 5.41 -21.78
CA HIS A 340 -8.39 4.12 -21.11
C HIS A 340 -8.26 2.98 -22.13
N TYR A 341 -7.30 2.09 -21.90
CA TYR A 341 -7.10 0.87 -22.67
C TYR A 341 -6.76 -0.30 -21.74
N ALA A 342 -7.27 -1.47 -22.09
CA ALA A 342 -7.03 -2.69 -21.31
C ALA A 342 -7.23 -3.90 -22.24
N SER A 343 -6.79 -5.07 -21.79
CA SER A 343 -6.85 -6.31 -22.57
C SER A 343 -8.28 -6.79 -22.91
N ASN A 344 -9.29 -6.26 -22.24
CA ASN A 344 -10.70 -6.46 -22.57
C ASN A 344 -11.26 -5.47 -23.61
N ILE A 345 -10.49 -4.45 -24.00
CA ILE A 345 -10.88 -3.40 -24.95
C ILE A 345 -10.11 -3.57 -26.27
N ILE A 346 -8.79 -3.80 -26.15
CA ILE A 346 -7.89 -3.97 -27.30
C ILE A 346 -7.04 -5.22 -27.10
N PRO A 347 -6.49 -5.83 -28.17
CA PRO A 347 -5.58 -6.98 -28.06
C PRO A 347 -4.42 -6.70 -27.08
N TRP A 348 -4.05 -7.71 -26.31
CA TRP A 348 -3.01 -7.59 -25.27
C TRP A 348 -1.66 -7.12 -25.83
N THR A 349 -1.33 -7.51 -27.07
CA THR A 349 -0.12 -7.05 -27.77
C THR A 349 -0.08 -5.54 -27.95
N LEU A 350 -1.24 -4.92 -28.23
CA LEU A 350 -1.35 -3.46 -28.32
C LEU A 350 -1.30 -2.81 -26.93
N VAL A 351 -1.86 -3.44 -25.90
CA VAL A 351 -1.72 -2.97 -24.51
C VAL A 351 -0.24 -2.93 -24.13
N GLU A 352 0.48 -4.02 -24.36
CA GLU A 352 1.92 -4.11 -24.09
C GLU A 352 2.72 -3.06 -24.90
N PHE A 353 2.35 -2.87 -26.16
CA PHE A 353 2.96 -1.87 -27.02
C PHE A 353 2.77 -0.45 -26.48
N LEU A 354 1.58 -0.10 -26.01
CA LEU A 354 1.29 1.19 -25.40
C LEU A 354 1.96 1.37 -24.03
N ASP A 355 1.99 0.31 -23.24
CA ASP A 355 2.65 0.30 -21.92
C ASP A 355 4.17 0.50 -22.04
N ASN A 356 4.76 0.01 -23.11
CA ASN A 356 6.19 0.12 -23.40
C ASN A 356 6.62 1.43 -24.09
N ALA A 357 5.69 2.34 -24.38
CA ALA A 357 6.02 3.61 -25.00
C ALA A 357 6.95 4.45 -24.12
N ASN A 358 7.98 5.01 -24.73
CA ASN A 358 8.93 5.92 -24.08
C ASN A 358 8.31 7.32 -23.88
N MET A 359 9.02 8.20 -23.17
CA MET A 359 8.66 9.61 -23.05
C MET A 359 9.73 10.49 -23.68
N CYS A 360 9.30 11.47 -24.44
CA CYS A 360 10.16 12.55 -24.95
C CYS A 360 10.61 13.47 -23.81
N VAL A 361 11.68 14.21 -24.02
CA VAL A 361 12.13 15.29 -23.12
C VAL A 361 10.99 16.31 -22.86
N CYS A 362 10.08 16.52 -23.82
CA CYS A 362 8.92 17.41 -23.64
C CYS A 362 7.72 16.77 -22.92
N GLY A 363 7.82 15.49 -22.50
CA GLY A 363 6.74 14.73 -21.87
C GLY A 363 5.76 14.04 -22.84
N ALA A 364 5.89 14.25 -24.14
CA ALA A 364 5.05 13.56 -25.12
C ALA A 364 5.43 12.08 -25.24
N PRO A 365 4.45 11.18 -25.52
CA PRO A 365 4.74 9.77 -25.73
C PRO A 365 5.51 9.54 -27.03
N VAL A 366 6.47 8.65 -26.98
CA VAL A 366 7.32 8.22 -28.10
C VAL A 366 7.15 6.72 -28.28
N VAL A 367 6.61 6.35 -29.43
CA VAL A 367 6.30 4.96 -29.78
C VAL A 367 7.19 4.55 -30.95
N ASN A 368 7.74 3.34 -30.90
CA ASN A 368 8.64 2.81 -31.94
C ASN A 368 9.86 3.69 -32.28
N SER A 369 10.41 4.40 -31.30
CA SER A 369 11.61 5.18 -31.60
C SER A 369 12.87 4.38 -31.40
N SER A 370 13.62 4.24 -32.46
CA SER A 370 15.04 3.84 -32.44
C SER A 370 15.98 5.01 -32.13
N PHE A 371 15.44 6.22 -32.09
CA PHE A 371 16.23 7.42 -31.95
C PHE A 371 16.29 7.90 -30.49
N TYR A 372 17.45 7.79 -29.92
CA TYR A 372 17.77 8.36 -28.62
C TYR A 372 19.17 9.00 -28.68
N LEU A 373 19.39 10.01 -27.89
CA LEU A 373 20.68 10.62 -27.68
C LEU A 373 21.01 10.66 -26.19
N TRP A 374 22.28 10.71 -25.90
CA TRP A 374 22.80 10.99 -24.59
C TRP A 374 22.98 12.52 -24.45
N LYS A 375 22.33 13.13 -23.46
CA LYS A 375 22.43 14.55 -23.18
C LYS A 375 22.70 14.75 -21.69
N GLY A 376 23.69 15.59 -21.36
CA GLY A 376 23.97 15.95 -19.97
C GLY A 376 22.97 16.96 -19.44
N PHE A 377 22.42 16.71 -18.26
CA PHE A 377 21.57 17.66 -17.55
C PHE A 377 22.11 17.90 -16.14
N ASP A 378 22.02 19.16 -15.69
CA ASP A 378 22.20 19.47 -14.28
C ASP A 378 20.92 19.10 -13.54
N LEU A 379 21.03 18.19 -12.60
CA LEU A 379 19.86 17.66 -11.87
C LEU A 379 19.22 18.71 -10.94
N LYS A 380 19.96 19.74 -10.55
CA LYS A 380 19.44 20.82 -9.70
C LYS A 380 18.40 21.66 -10.41
N ASP A 381 18.37 21.65 -11.76
CA ASP A 381 17.35 22.34 -12.54
C ASP A 381 15.98 21.64 -12.45
N TYR A 382 15.97 20.36 -12.05
CA TYR A 382 14.77 19.51 -12.09
C TYR A 382 14.32 19.00 -10.73
N PHE A 383 15.23 18.91 -9.74
CA PHE A 383 14.94 18.29 -8.45
C PHE A 383 15.35 19.20 -7.29
N ASN A 384 14.57 19.20 -6.21
CA ASN A 384 14.78 20.10 -5.08
C ASN A 384 16.02 19.74 -4.27
N VAL A 385 16.21 18.46 -3.94
CA VAL A 385 17.35 17.93 -3.19
C VAL A 385 17.97 16.80 -3.96
N VAL A 386 19.26 16.96 -4.27
CA VAL A 386 20.05 15.97 -5.01
C VAL A 386 21.29 15.62 -4.20
N VAL A 387 21.48 14.34 -3.93
CA VAL A 387 22.66 13.81 -3.25
C VAL A 387 23.52 13.04 -4.24
N PHE A 388 24.81 13.37 -4.27
CA PHE A 388 25.87 12.74 -5.07
C PHE A 388 27.12 12.54 -4.23
N ASP A 389 28.01 11.72 -4.74
CA ASP A 389 29.38 11.69 -4.25
C ASP A 389 30.10 13.00 -4.62
N SER A 390 31.02 13.41 -3.73
CA SER A 390 31.73 14.67 -3.86
C SER A 390 32.55 14.83 -5.15
N ASP A 391 32.89 13.74 -5.80
CA ASP A 391 33.72 13.70 -7.01
C ASP A 391 32.91 13.69 -8.31
N THR A 392 31.59 13.57 -8.25
CA THR A 392 30.76 13.56 -9.45
C THR A 392 30.47 14.97 -9.95
N ARG A 393 30.71 15.18 -11.24
CA ARG A 393 30.34 16.42 -11.93
C ARG A 393 28.82 16.63 -11.77
N ARG A 394 28.35 17.87 -11.67
CA ARG A 394 26.93 18.27 -11.52
C ARG A 394 26.03 17.76 -12.66
N THR A 395 26.62 17.43 -13.81
CA THR A 395 25.90 16.95 -14.99
C THR A 395 25.95 15.44 -15.08
N VAL A 396 24.77 14.81 -15.18
CA VAL A 396 24.58 13.38 -15.33
C VAL A 396 24.08 13.09 -16.76
N PRO A 397 24.56 11.99 -17.41
CA PRO A 397 24.08 11.59 -18.72
C PRO A 397 22.64 11.08 -18.66
N PHE A 398 21.79 11.61 -19.54
CA PHE A 398 20.42 11.15 -19.71
C PHE A 398 20.22 10.52 -21.08
N GLN A 399 19.53 9.40 -21.12
CA GLN A 399 19.03 8.79 -22.34
C GLN A 399 17.75 9.50 -22.77
N CYS A 400 17.84 10.33 -23.81
CA CYS A 400 16.77 11.18 -24.28
C CYS A 400 16.08 10.63 -25.52
N TYR A 401 14.76 10.51 -25.47
CA TYR A 401 13.91 10.17 -26.61
C TYR A 401 13.21 11.42 -27.12
N PHE A 402 12.94 11.48 -28.44
CA PHE A 402 12.35 12.66 -29.06
C PHE A 402 11.08 12.32 -29.82
N CYS A 403 10.03 13.10 -29.68
CA CYS A 403 8.75 12.90 -30.34
C CYS A 403 8.68 13.53 -31.74
N SER A 404 9.57 14.48 -32.02
CA SER A 404 9.65 15.21 -33.28
C SER A 404 11.06 15.77 -33.50
N PRO A 405 11.42 16.16 -34.75
CA PRO A 405 12.66 16.87 -35.06
C PRO A 405 12.81 18.20 -34.29
N GLU A 406 11.72 18.90 -34.05
CA GLU A 406 11.73 20.14 -33.27
C GLU A 406 12.18 19.93 -31.83
N CYS A 407 11.74 18.81 -31.20
CA CYS A 407 12.20 18.44 -29.85
C CYS A 407 13.64 17.95 -29.81
N PHE A 408 14.14 17.44 -30.92
CA PHE A 408 15.53 17.02 -31.05
C PHE A 408 16.49 18.22 -31.17
N ASN A 409 16.08 19.27 -31.88
CA ASN A 409 16.88 20.47 -32.12
C ASN A 409 16.86 21.47 -30.95
N ARG A 410 16.02 21.23 -29.95
CA ARG A 410 16.01 21.96 -28.69
C ARG A 410 16.98 21.38 -27.68
#